data_faec127cfb90431b353259357b0294a6
#
_entry.id   faec127cfb90431b353259357b0294a6
#
_cell.length_a   1.000
_cell.length_b   1.000
_cell.length_c   1.000
_cell.angle_alpha   90.00
_cell.angle_beta   90.00
_cell.angle_gamma   90.00
#
_symmetry.space_group_name_H-M   'P 1'
#
loop_
_entity.id
_entity.type
_entity.pdbx_description
1 polymer ?
#
loop_
_entity_poly.entity_id
_entity_poly.type
_entity_poly.pdbx_seq_one_letter_code
_entity_poly.pdbx_strand_id
1 'polypeptide(L)'
;MSQNPYFPIFMSCLAVMLLMGCQSQKTSTVQLSCDFKAYATQESPDDAITLVPMIAGSMASLPLNNVRVIDDTIGQKILPTATGAERLATMALRVSARVQNCTDDTIILEARTTFFDGLNLETEKATAWKKLYLPSLGSGQYETSSLEAGAESYIIELRLGS
;
A
#
# COMPACT_ATOMS: atom_id res chain seq x y z
N MET A 1 16.12 -43.47 72.41
CA MET A 1 16.57 -44.12 71.17
C MET A 1 15.41 -44.18 70.23
N SER A 2 15.31 -43.27 69.28
CA SER A 2 14.36 -43.36 68.17
C SER A 2 14.96 -42.55 67.05
N GLN A 3 15.44 -43.24 66.02
CA GLN A 3 16.03 -42.69 64.85
C GLN A 3 14.92 -42.33 63.89
N ASN A 4 14.89 -41.11 63.39
CA ASN A 4 13.97 -40.59 62.44
C ASN A 4 14.63 -40.62 61.04
N PRO A 5 14.19 -41.43 60.06
CA PRO A 5 14.74 -41.48 58.70
C PRO A 5 13.79 -40.72 57.76
N TYR A 6 13.87 -39.39 57.76
CA TYR A 6 13.23 -38.59 56.69
C TYR A 6 14.18 -37.54 56.20
N PHE A 7 15.00 -37.93 55.27
CA PHE A 7 15.69 -37.11 54.26
C PHE A 7 16.29 -38.07 53.22
N PRO A 8 16.26 -37.85 51.91
CA PRO A 8 16.01 -36.66 51.12
C PRO A 8 15.17 -36.91 49.84
N ILE A 9 14.10 -36.19 49.61
CA ILE A 9 13.41 -36.14 48.30
C ILE A 9 13.01 -34.66 48.00
N PHE A 10 13.95 -33.75 47.99
CA PHE A 10 13.64 -32.36 47.59
C PHE A 10 14.75 -31.70 46.80
N MET A 11 15.42 -32.42 45.91
CA MET A 11 16.47 -31.81 45.10
C MET A 11 16.51 -32.33 43.69
N SER A 12 15.34 -32.50 43.03
CA SER A 12 15.31 -32.94 41.64
C SER A 12 14.28 -32.23 40.76
N CYS A 13 13.76 -31.08 41.16
CA CYS A 13 12.80 -30.32 40.34
C CYS A 13 13.30 -28.94 39.88
N LEU A 14 14.57 -28.60 40.00
CA LEU A 14 15.07 -27.25 39.65
C LEU A 14 15.91 -27.18 38.36
N ALA A 15 15.91 -28.21 37.54
CA ALA A 15 16.76 -28.25 36.34
C ALA A 15 15.99 -28.34 35.00
N VAL A 16 14.68 -28.14 34.97
CA VAL A 16 13.89 -28.28 33.72
C VAL A 16 13.29 -26.95 33.20
N MET A 17 13.58 -25.80 33.77
CA MET A 17 12.98 -24.52 33.36
C MET A 17 13.93 -23.58 32.57
N LEU A 18 14.89 -24.06 31.84
CA LEU A 18 15.78 -23.17 31.05
C LEU A 18 15.86 -23.53 29.56
N LEU A 19 14.83 -24.16 28.99
CA LEU A 19 14.71 -24.36 27.54
C LEU A 19 13.42 -23.77 26.98
N MET A 20 13.00 -22.58 27.44
CA MET A 20 12.09 -21.77 26.65
C MET A 20 12.93 -21.09 25.56
N GLY A 21 13.15 -21.85 24.50
CA GLY A 21 13.76 -21.37 23.28
C GLY A 21 13.01 -20.16 22.77
N CYS A 22 13.72 -19.08 22.47
CA CYS A 22 13.25 -17.99 21.64
C CYS A 22 12.63 -18.58 20.38
N GLN A 23 11.32 -18.65 20.32
CA GLN A 23 10.63 -18.81 19.04
C GLN A 23 10.88 -17.52 18.27
N SER A 24 11.87 -17.59 17.38
CA SER A 24 12.06 -16.59 16.34
C SER A 24 10.74 -16.51 15.58
N GLN A 25 9.94 -15.45 15.83
CA GLN A 25 8.80 -15.11 15.01
C GLN A 25 9.37 -14.93 13.60
N LYS A 26 9.11 -15.91 12.73
CA LYS A 26 9.24 -15.72 11.29
C LYS A 26 8.29 -14.57 10.94
N THR A 27 8.85 -13.37 10.82
CA THR A 27 8.16 -12.27 10.17
C THR A 27 7.85 -12.79 8.77
N SER A 28 6.58 -13.12 8.53
CA SER A 28 6.09 -13.43 7.19
C SER A 28 6.27 -12.14 6.39
N THR A 29 7.38 -12.01 5.70
CA THR A 29 7.51 -11.05 4.61
C THR A 29 6.44 -11.46 3.60
N VAL A 30 5.36 -10.69 3.53
CA VAL A 30 4.38 -10.81 2.44
C VAL A 30 5.17 -10.49 1.18
N GLN A 31 5.61 -11.53 0.49
CA GLN A 31 6.24 -11.42 -0.81
C GLN A 31 5.10 -11.06 -1.77
N LEU A 32 4.94 -9.78 -2.06
CA LEU A 32 4.02 -9.32 -3.09
C LEU A 32 4.48 -9.94 -4.41
N SER A 33 3.72 -10.91 -4.90
CA SER A 33 4.00 -11.51 -6.20
C SER A 33 3.62 -10.51 -7.29
N CYS A 34 4.50 -10.29 -8.24
CA CYS A 34 4.25 -9.48 -9.43
C CYS A 34 3.40 -10.28 -10.43
N ASP A 35 2.14 -10.50 -10.12
CA ASP A 35 1.20 -11.18 -10.99
C ASP A 35 0.46 -10.19 -11.90
N PHE A 36 1.08 -9.87 -13.03
CA PHE A 36 0.51 -8.97 -14.05
C PHE A 36 -0.78 -9.55 -14.67
N LYS A 37 -1.00 -10.88 -14.64
CA LYS A 37 -2.23 -11.48 -15.15
C LYS A 37 -3.39 -11.21 -14.21
N ALA A 38 -3.17 -11.41 -12.91
CA ALA A 38 -4.18 -11.08 -11.90
C ALA A 38 -4.53 -9.58 -11.93
N TYR A 39 -3.55 -8.72 -12.18
CA TYR A 39 -3.79 -7.28 -12.34
C TYR A 39 -4.63 -6.97 -13.58
N ALA A 40 -4.32 -7.56 -14.72
CA ALA A 40 -5.05 -7.35 -15.97
C ALA A 40 -6.50 -7.89 -15.91
N THR A 41 -6.77 -8.87 -15.04
CA THR A 41 -8.14 -9.41 -14.83
C THR A 41 -8.95 -8.63 -13.79
N GLN A 42 -8.33 -7.68 -13.08
CA GLN A 42 -9.04 -6.71 -12.25
C GLN A 42 -9.65 -5.57 -13.09
N GLU A 43 -10.08 -5.88 -14.29
CA GLU A 43 -10.94 -4.97 -15.03
C GLU A 43 -12.14 -4.63 -14.16
N SER A 44 -12.25 -3.35 -13.84
CA SER A 44 -13.44 -2.82 -13.20
C SER A 44 -14.64 -3.17 -14.09
N PRO A 45 -15.66 -3.85 -13.59
CA PRO A 45 -16.88 -3.98 -14.35
C PRO A 45 -17.42 -2.58 -14.56
N ASP A 46 -17.50 -2.18 -15.81
CA ASP A 46 -17.92 -0.89 -16.30
C ASP A 46 -16.96 0.27 -15.99
N ASP A 47 -16.80 1.17 -16.95
CA ASP A 47 -16.09 2.46 -16.87
C ASP A 47 -16.66 3.41 -15.80
N ALA A 48 -17.33 2.88 -14.79
CA ALA A 48 -17.92 3.64 -13.71
C ALA A 48 -16.82 4.24 -12.84
N ILE A 49 -16.67 5.54 -12.98
CA ILE A 49 -15.80 6.32 -12.09
C ILE A 49 -16.33 6.15 -10.68
N THR A 50 -15.49 5.58 -9.82
CA THR A 50 -15.85 5.46 -8.41
C THR A 50 -15.74 6.82 -7.74
N LEU A 51 -16.87 7.42 -7.40
CA LEU A 51 -16.92 8.70 -6.70
C LEU A 51 -16.62 8.49 -5.21
N VAL A 52 -15.79 9.36 -4.66
CA VAL A 52 -15.51 9.38 -3.22
C VAL A 52 -16.57 10.24 -2.52
N PRO A 53 -17.27 9.72 -1.50
CA PRO A 53 -18.33 10.46 -0.82
C PRO A 53 -17.86 11.82 -0.31
N MET A 54 -18.72 12.83 -0.44
CA MET A 54 -18.51 14.21 0.06
C MET A 54 -18.80 14.31 1.57
N ILE A 55 -18.24 13.36 2.35
CA ILE A 55 -18.40 13.29 3.81
C ILE A 55 -17.00 13.32 4.44
N ALA A 56 -16.71 14.33 5.26
CA ALA A 56 -15.42 14.47 5.94
C ALA A 56 -15.09 13.20 6.75
N GLY A 57 -13.86 12.72 6.62
CA GLY A 57 -13.39 11.49 7.26
C GLY A 57 -13.78 10.20 6.53
N SER A 58 -14.54 10.25 5.41
CA SER A 58 -14.81 9.06 4.63
C SER A 58 -13.52 8.55 3.98
N MET A 59 -13.33 7.24 4.03
CA MET A 59 -12.23 6.53 3.38
C MET A 59 -12.79 5.54 2.37
N ALA A 60 -12.19 5.46 1.20
CA ALA A 60 -12.53 4.50 0.19
C ALA A 60 -11.26 3.78 -0.31
N SER A 61 -11.32 2.46 -0.39
CA SER A 61 -10.39 1.67 -1.18
C SER A 61 -10.95 1.63 -2.59
N LEU A 62 -10.20 2.14 -3.55
CA LEU A 62 -10.67 2.32 -4.91
C LEU A 62 -10.06 1.30 -5.87
N PRO A 63 -10.69 1.05 -7.04
CA PRO A 63 -10.13 0.19 -8.05
C PRO A 63 -8.75 0.66 -8.53
N LEU A 64 -7.90 -0.26 -8.91
CA LEU A 64 -6.54 0.04 -9.38
C LEU A 64 -6.52 0.75 -10.74
N ASN A 65 -7.63 0.75 -11.49
CA ASN A 65 -7.78 1.46 -12.76
C ASN A 65 -7.66 3.00 -12.64
N ASN A 66 -7.77 3.55 -11.42
CA ASN A 66 -7.47 4.96 -11.16
C ASN A 66 -5.95 5.26 -11.23
N VAL A 67 -5.11 4.24 -11.36
CA VAL A 67 -3.66 4.38 -11.58
C VAL A 67 -3.32 3.97 -12.99
N ARG A 68 -2.85 4.91 -13.80
CA ARG A 68 -2.49 4.69 -15.20
C ARG A 68 -0.98 4.76 -15.36
N VAL A 69 -0.40 3.71 -15.91
CA VAL A 69 0.99 3.72 -16.37
C VAL A 69 0.96 4.26 -17.81
N ILE A 70 1.45 5.48 -18.00
CA ILE A 70 1.41 6.17 -19.31
C ILE A 70 2.67 5.95 -20.16
N ASP A 71 3.65 5.23 -19.61
CA ASP A 71 4.91 4.93 -20.25
C ASP A 71 5.03 3.40 -20.44
N ASP A 72 4.93 2.96 -21.69
CA ASP A 72 4.95 1.54 -22.04
C ASP A 72 6.25 0.84 -21.65
N THR A 73 7.35 1.59 -21.47
CA THR A 73 8.65 1.01 -21.09
C THR A 73 8.69 0.45 -19.69
N ILE A 74 7.79 0.90 -18.82
CA ILE A 74 7.68 0.46 -17.43
C ILE A 74 6.41 -0.38 -17.14
N GLY A 75 5.49 -0.49 -18.08
CA GLY A 75 4.21 -1.17 -17.90
C GLY A 75 4.29 -2.63 -17.48
N GLN A 76 5.42 -3.31 -17.76
CA GLN A 76 5.69 -4.68 -17.32
C GLN A 76 6.77 -4.76 -16.23
N LYS A 77 7.18 -3.62 -15.68
CA LYS A 77 8.22 -3.53 -14.64
C LYS A 77 7.67 -3.12 -13.29
N ILE A 78 6.54 -2.46 -13.28
CA ILE A 78 5.89 -1.97 -12.08
C ILE A 78 4.43 -2.44 -12.01
N LEU A 79 3.93 -2.60 -10.79
CA LEU A 79 2.56 -3.05 -10.55
C LEU A 79 1.91 -2.17 -9.49
N PRO A 80 0.85 -1.41 -9.80
CA PRO A 80 0.00 -0.80 -8.78
C PRO A 80 -0.64 -1.91 -7.92
N THR A 81 -0.53 -1.82 -6.60
CA THR A 81 -0.99 -2.87 -5.68
C THR A 81 -2.10 -2.44 -4.75
N ALA A 82 -2.24 -1.15 -4.54
CA ALA A 82 -3.33 -0.58 -3.75
C ALA A 82 -3.55 0.88 -4.13
N THR A 83 -4.79 1.32 -4.05
CA THR A 83 -5.16 2.74 -4.10
C THR A 83 -6.15 3.03 -2.99
N GLY A 84 -6.18 4.27 -2.55
CA GLY A 84 -7.12 4.73 -1.55
C GLY A 84 -7.36 6.22 -1.67
N ALA A 85 -8.54 6.65 -1.22
CA ALA A 85 -8.86 8.05 -1.08
C ALA A 85 -9.49 8.31 0.29
N GLU A 86 -9.25 9.51 0.79
CA GLU A 86 -9.79 10.00 2.06
C GLU A 86 -10.28 11.43 1.88
N ARG A 87 -11.49 11.71 2.36
CA ARG A 87 -12.05 13.06 2.45
C ARG A 87 -11.56 13.72 3.72
N LEU A 88 -10.69 14.72 3.59
CA LEU A 88 -10.15 15.47 4.72
C LEU A 88 -11.24 16.34 5.39
N ALA A 89 -10.97 16.82 6.60
CA ALA A 89 -11.84 17.76 7.29
C ALA A 89 -12.01 19.09 6.52
N THR A 90 -11.04 19.46 5.71
CA THR A 90 -11.07 20.60 4.80
C THR A 90 -11.91 20.36 3.54
N MET A 91 -12.50 19.19 3.42
CA MET A 91 -13.20 18.70 2.22
C MET A 91 -12.28 18.43 1.01
N ALA A 92 -10.99 18.66 1.11
CA ALA A 92 -10.03 18.24 0.10
C ALA A 92 -9.98 16.71 -0.02
N LEU A 93 -9.72 16.19 -1.20
CA LEU A 93 -9.58 14.76 -1.45
C LEU A 93 -8.10 14.37 -1.39
N ARG A 94 -7.70 13.61 -0.36
CA ARG A 94 -6.37 13.00 -0.28
C ARG A 94 -6.42 11.63 -0.95
N VAL A 95 -5.46 11.38 -1.84
CA VAL A 95 -5.36 10.13 -2.60
C VAL A 95 -3.99 9.51 -2.42
N SER A 96 -3.95 8.19 -2.44
CA SER A 96 -2.71 7.43 -2.33
C SER A 96 -2.70 6.25 -3.27
N ALA A 97 -1.50 5.86 -3.72
CA ALA A 97 -1.26 4.64 -4.47
C ALA A 97 0.02 3.97 -3.98
N ARG A 98 -0.01 2.65 -3.90
CA ARG A 98 1.16 1.83 -3.67
C ARG A 98 1.56 1.16 -4.98
N VAL A 99 2.84 1.24 -5.31
CA VAL A 99 3.41 0.67 -6.53
C VAL A 99 4.55 -0.26 -6.16
N GLN A 100 4.52 -1.47 -6.70
CA GLN A 100 5.55 -2.50 -6.56
C GLN A 100 6.50 -2.45 -7.74
N ASN A 101 7.81 -2.47 -7.47
CA ASN A 101 8.84 -2.72 -8.48
C ASN A 101 9.02 -4.23 -8.65
N CYS A 102 8.89 -4.71 -9.86
CA CYS A 102 8.97 -6.13 -10.21
C CYS A 102 10.31 -6.50 -10.85
N THR A 103 11.32 -5.64 -10.73
CA THR A 103 12.66 -5.85 -11.29
C THR A 103 13.73 -5.87 -10.22
N ASP A 104 14.89 -6.41 -10.57
CA ASP A 104 16.08 -6.43 -9.71
C ASP A 104 16.83 -5.09 -9.65
N ASP A 105 16.39 -4.11 -10.46
CA ASP A 105 16.97 -2.77 -10.51
C ASP A 105 16.12 -1.77 -9.72
N THR A 106 16.75 -0.70 -9.21
CA THR A 106 16.02 0.45 -8.67
C THR A 106 15.36 1.23 -9.81
N ILE A 107 14.06 1.52 -9.68
CA ILE A 107 13.32 2.34 -10.64
C ILE A 107 12.98 3.70 -10.01
N ILE A 108 13.17 4.76 -10.77
CA ILE A 108 12.70 6.09 -10.41
C ILE A 108 11.47 6.36 -11.27
N LEU A 109 10.33 6.57 -10.62
CA LEU A 109 9.08 6.99 -11.26
C LEU A 109 8.82 8.46 -11.02
N GLU A 110 7.97 9.02 -11.83
CA GLU A 110 7.27 10.27 -11.56
C GLU A 110 5.77 10.00 -11.56
N ALA A 111 5.09 10.54 -10.55
CA ALA A 111 3.66 10.43 -10.38
C ALA A 111 3.02 11.81 -10.32
N ARG A 112 1.83 11.96 -10.91
CA ARG A 112 0.96 13.13 -10.73
C ARG A 112 -0.49 12.70 -10.64
N THR A 113 -1.36 13.61 -10.19
CA THR A 113 -2.80 13.36 -10.07
C THR A 113 -3.58 14.47 -10.75
N THR A 114 -4.62 14.08 -11.46
CA THR A 114 -5.69 14.96 -11.92
C THR A 114 -6.95 14.66 -11.10
N PHE A 115 -7.61 15.70 -10.61
CA PHE A 115 -8.83 15.61 -9.82
C PHE A 115 -10.04 16.06 -10.64
N PHE A 116 -11.17 15.39 -10.41
CA PHE A 116 -12.43 15.63 -11.14
C PHE A 116 -13.59 15.78 -10.18
N ASP A 117 -14.59 16.53 -10.59
CA ASP A 117 -15.89 16.65 -9.90
C ASP A 117 -16.84 15.49 -10.25
N GLY A 118 -18.06 15.52 -9.70
CA GLY A 118 -19.11 14.53 -9.96
C GLY A 118 -19.63 14.52 -11.40
N LEU A 119 -19.30 15.51 -12.21
CA LEU A 119 -19.60 15.59 -13.65
C LEU A 119 -18.41 15.17 -14.53
N ASN A 120 -17.33 14.70 -13.90
CA ASN A 120 -16.10 14.29 -14.59
C ASN A 120 -15.33 15.46 -15.25
N LEU A 121 -15.48 16.67 -14.72
CA LEU A 121 -14.74 17.84 -15.15
C LEU A 121 -13.56 18.06 -14.20
N GLU A 122 -12.39 18.44 -14.76
CA GLU A 122 -11.21 18.75 -13.94
C GLU A 122 -11.52 19.91 -12.99
N THR A 123 -11.34 19.69 -11.68
CA THR A 123 -11.56 20.72 -10.65
C THR A 123 -10.40 21.71 -10.58
N GLU A 124 -9.21 21.24 -10.94
CA GLU A 124 -7.98 22.01 -10.86
C GLU A 124 -6.95 21.44 -11.87
N LYS A 125 -5.87 22.16 -12.11
CA LYS A 125 -4.76 21.64 -12.93
C LYS A 125 -4.16 20.41 -12.27
N ALA A 126 -3.74 19.44 -13.09
CA ALA A 126 -2.99 18.28 -12.61
C ALA A 126 -1.82 18.70 -11.71
N THR A 127 -1.57 17.94 -10.65
CA THR A 127 -0.46 18.21 -9.73
C THR A 127 0.88 18.18 -10.44
N ALA A 128 1.90 18.81 -9.85
CA ALA A 128 3.26 18.67 -10.35
C ALA A 128 3.72 17.21 -10.27
N TRP A 129 4.61 16.82 -11.19
CA TRP A 129 5.25 15.50 -11.15
C TRP A 129 6.10 15.37 -9.89
N LYS A 130 5.87 14.30 -9.12
CA LYS A 130 6.59 13.97 -7.89
C LYS A 130 7.38 12.69 -8.08
N LYS A 131 8.68 12.73 -7.80
CA LYS A 131 9.54 11.53 -7.89
C LYS A 131 9.20 10.51 -6.81
N LEU A 132 9.19 9.25 -7.22
CA LEU A 132 8.98 8.08 -6.37
C LEU A 132 10.10 7.08 -6.63
N TYR A 133 10.85 6.75 -5.60
CA TYR A 133 11.95 5.79 -5.67
C TYR A 133 11.45 4.41 -5.28
N LEU A 134 11.57 3.46 -6.18
CA LEU A 134 11.21 2.06 -5.96
C LEU A 134 12.49 1.23 -5.91
N PRO A 135 12.91 0.73 -4.74
CA PRO A 135 14.07 -0.16 -4.67
C PRO A 135 13.81 -1.46 -5.43
N SER A 136 14.88 -2.19 -5.75
CA SER A 136 14.81 -3.52 -6.34
C SER A 136 13.80 -4.40 -5.59
N LEU A 137 12.85 -5.01 -6.30
CA LEU A 137 11.78 -5.86 -5.75
C LEU A 137 11.00 -5.23 -4.58
N GLY A 138 11.15 -3.93 -4.37
CA GLY A 138 10.52 -3.16 -3.30
C GLY A 138 9.28 -2.41 -3.76
N SER A 139 8.62 -1.73 -2.83
CA SER A 139 7.46 -0.89 -3.11
C SER A 139 7.68 0.54 -2.67
N GLY A 140 6.96 1.47 -3.31
CA GLY A 140 6.87 2.86 -2.92
C GLY A 140 5.42 3.30 -2.80
N GLN A 141 5.20 4.40 -2.09
CA GLN A 141 3.89 5.00 -1.91
C GLN A 141 3.90 6.43 -2.42
N TYR A 142 2.93 6.73 -3.26
CA TYR A 142 2.61 8.09 -3.70
C TYR A 142 1.42 8.59 -2.91
N GLU A 143 1.43 9.86 -2.54
CA GLU A 143 0.31 10.53 -1.87
C GLU A 143 0.27 12.00 -2.28
N THR A 144 -0.95 12.51 -2.49
CA THR A 144 -1.23 13.93 -2.75
C THR A 144 -2.65 14.27 -2.34
N SER A 145 -2.98 15.57 -2.33
CA SER A 145 -4.33 16.04 -2.03
C SER A 145 -4.74 17.09 -3.04
N SER A 146 -6.07 17.16 -3.32
CA SER A 146 -6.64 18.26 -4.08
C SER A 146 -6.49 19.57 -3.30
N LEU A 147 -6.41 20.68 -4.03
CA LEU A 147 -6.51 22.03 -3.47
C LEU A 147 -7.97 22.41 -3.30
N GLU A 148 -8.81 21.98 -4.22
CA GLU A 148 -10.24 22.30 -4.24
C GLU A 148 -11.07 21.26 -3.47
N ALA A 149 -12.11 21.74 -2.79
CA ALA A 149 -13.00 20.89 -2.00
C ALA A 149 -14.00 20.07 -2.85
N GLY A 150 -14.16 20.42 -4.13
CA GLY A 150 -15.14 19.81 -5.04
C GLY A 150 -14.68 18.52 -5.72
N ALA A 151 -13.45 18.06 -5.46
CA ALA A 151 -12.96 16.83 -6.09
C ALA A 151 -13.71 15.60 -5.56
N GLU A 152 -14.27 14.79 -6.46
CA GLU A 152 -15.01 13.55 -6.14
C GLU A 152 -14.36 12.30 -6.72
N SER A 153 -13.51 12.46 -7.74
CA SER A 153 -12.73 11.37 -8.32
C SER A 153 -11.34 11.84 -8.73
N TYR A 154 -10.49 10.90 -9.16
CA TYR A 154 -9.11 11.20 -9.54
C TYR A 154 -8.52 10.16 -10.48
N ILE A 155 -7.45 10.55 -11.17
CA ILE A 155 -6.56 9.66 -11.91
C ILE A 155 -5.13 9.95 -11.48
N ILE A 156 -4.39 8.91 -11.11
CA ILE A 156 -2.94 8.96 -10.86
C ILE A 156 -2.24 8.46 -12.11
N GLU A 157 -1.34 9.26 -12.66
CA GLU A 157 -0.51 8.89 -13.80
C GLU A 157 0.92 8.61 -13.34
N LEU A 158 1.49 7.52 -13.87
CA LEU A 158 2.86 7.08 -13.59
C LEU A 158 3.66 7.05 -14.89
N ARG A 159 4.88 7.58 -14.84
CA ARG A 159 5.86 7.49 -15.93
C ARG A 159 7.26 7.23 -15.39
N LEU A 160 8.19 6.89 -16.27
CA LEU A 160 9.60 6.79 -15.91
C LEU A 160 10.12 8.18 -15.52
N GLY A 161 10.84 8.27 -14.42
CA GLY A 161 11.46 9.50 -13.96
C GLY A 161 12.71 9.84 -14.76
N SER A 162 12.91 11.11 -14.97
CA SER A 162 14.10 11.66 -15.63
C SER A 162 15.18 12.06 -14.60
#